data_99ae239704d2346169e3febffca7b7fc
#
_entry.id   99ae239704d2346169e3febffca7b7fc
#
_cell.length_a   1.000
_cell.length_b   1.000
_cell.length_c   1.000
_cell.angle_alpha   90.00
_cell.angle_beta   90.00
_cell.angle_gamma   90.00
#
_symmetry.space_group_name_H-M   'P 1'
#
loop_
_entity.id
_entity.type
_entity.pdbx_description
1 polymer ?
#
loop_
_entity_poly.entity_id
_entity_poly.type
_entity_poly.pdbx_seq_one_letter_code
_entity_poly.pdbx_strand_id
1 'polypeptide(L)'
;MDRDSIKNKYDSIIENINSLKDKYNINYNIDIVAVSKYSSMETIKEFLSLNINLPLGESKAQSLRDRAEELNKNYNNIIWHFIGRIQSNKVKYIVRYADLIQSVDSIEIAECINKEAIKNNKVQDILLQFNISNEEQKGGFNLSDYNMVYDKIKNLSNVNIKGFMGISLKVDNDFEIEKEFESLNEVFIKLKDENTSILSMGMTNDYHLAIKHGANMIRIGSGFLGYS
;
A
#
# COMPACT_ATOMS: atom_id res chain seq x y z
N MET A 1 -20.88 -3.30 -8.94
CA MET A 1 -20.98 -4.49 -8.01
C MET A 1 -21.90 -4.06 -6.89
N ASP A 2 -22.85 -4.91 -6.50
CA ASP A 2 -23.76 -4.62 -5.41
C ASP A 2 -23.12 -4.84 -4.02
N ARG A 3 -23.78 -4.28 -3.00
CA ARG A 3 -23.33 -4.27 -1.60
C ARG A 3 -23.11 -5.66 -1.02
N ASP A 4 -24.03 -6.59 -1.29
CA ASP A 4 -23.96 -7.94 -0.72
C ASP A 4 -22.81 -8.74 -1.34
N SER A 5 -22.56 -8.57 -2.63
CA SER A 5 -21.42 -9.18 -3.31
C SER A 5 -20.07 -8.66 -2.74
N ILE A 6 -19.98 -7.36 -2.44
CA ILE A 6 -18.79 -6.78 -1.81
C ILE A 6 -18.61 -7.36 -0.41
N LYS A 7 -19.68 -7.42 0.38
CA LYS A 7 -19.65 -7.96 1.74
C LYS A 7 -19.20 -9.42 1.78
N ASN A 8 -19.79 -10.27 0.92
CA ASN A 8 -19.43 -11.69 0.84
C ASN A 8 -17.94 -11.89 0.48
N LYS A 9 -17.42 -11.09 -0.46
CA LYS A 9 -15.99 -11.14 -0.80
C LYS A 9 -15.11 -10.70 0.34
N TYR A 10 -15.50 -9.63 1.04
CA TYR A 10 -14.77 -9.18 2.24
C TYR A 10 -14.71 -10.28 3.30
N ASP A 11 -15.87 -10.88 3.64
CA ASP A 11 -15.95 -11.93 4.65
C ASP A 11 -15.07 -13.12 4.27
N SER A 12 -15.10 -13.55 3.01
CA SER A 12 -14.23 -14.64 2.51
C SER A 12 -12.74 -14.30 2.64
N ILE A 13 -12.33 -13.05 2.38
CA ILE A 13 -10.94 -12.61 2.55
C ILE A 13 -10.55 -12.65 4.03
N ILE A 14 -11.41 -12.19 4.93
CA ILE A 14 -11.16 -12.22 6.37
C ILE A 14 -11.04 -13.65 6.89
N GLU A 15 -11.93 -14.56 6.47
CA GLU A 15 -11.84 -15.99 6.81
C GLU A 15 -10.51 -16.59 6.36
N ASN A 16 -10.09 -16.31 5.12
CA ASN A 16 -8.80 -16.79 4.60
C ASN A 16 -7.62 -16.21 5.39
N ILE A 17 -7.63 -14.92 5.73
CA ILE A 17 -6.58 -14.30 6.56
C ILE A 17 -6.51 -14.95 7.93
N ASN A 18 -7.65 -15.19 8.58
CA ASN A 18 -7.69 -15.85 9.88
C ASN A 18 -7.12 -17.28 9.79
N SER A 19 -7.50 -18.05 8.79
CA SER A 19 -6.94 -19.38 8.54
C SER A 19 -5.42 -19.36 8.34
N LEU A 20 -4.89 -18.37 7.63
CA LEU A 20 -3.45 -18.19 7.43
C LEU A 20 -2.75 -17.79 8.73
N LYS A 21 -3.37 -16.92 9.54
CA LYS A 21 -2.84 -16.53 10.85
C LYS A 21 -2.72 -17.73 11.77
N ASP A 22 -3.74 -18.57 11.82
CA ASP A 22 -3.74 -19.81 12.61
C ASP A 22 -2.66 -20.78 12.10
N LYS A 23 -2.61 -20.99 10.78
CA LYS A 23 -1.64 -21.89 10.14
C LYS A 23 -0.18 -21.52 10.41
N TYR A 24 0.13 -20.21 10.44
CA TYR A 24 1.49 -19.71 10.58
C TYR A 24 1.80 -19.12 11.97
N ASN A 25 0.88 -19.26 12.94
CA ASN A 25 0.98 -18.73 14.32
C ASN A 25 1.24 -17.20 14.33
N ILE A 26 0.50 -16.46 13.50
CA ILE A 26 0.62 -15.00 13.38
C ILE A 26 -0.25 -14.33 14.44
N ASN A 27 0.35 -13.56 15.35
CA ASN A 27 -0.33 -12.90 16.46
C ASN A 27 -0.57 -11.39 16.28
N TYR A 28 -0.22 -10.84 15.11
CA TYR A 28 -0.46 -9.44 14.76
C TYR A 28 -1.61 -9.29 13.75
N ASN A 29 -2.09 -8.05 13.59
CA ASN A 29 -3.13 -7.74 12.62
C ASN A 29 -2.57 -7.68 11.20
N ILE A 30 -3.39 -8.09 10.24
CA ILE A 30 -3.13 -7.93 8.81
C ILE A 30 -4.08 -6.85 8.30
N ASP A 31 -3.52 -5.70 7.92
CA ASP A 31 -4.29 -4.60 7.36
C ASP A 31 -4.58 -4.85 5.88
N ILE A 32 -5.79 -4.48 5.45
CA ILE A 32 -6.22 -4.63 4.06
C ILE A 32 -6.37 -3.24 3.44
N VAL A 33 -5.73 -3.02 2.30
CA VAL A 33 -6.00 -1.86 1.45
C VAL A 33 -6.99 -2.27 0.37
N ALA A 34 -8.16 -1.66 0.35
CA ALA A 34 -9.18 -1.87 -0.68
C ALA A 34 -8.79 -1.08 -1.94
N VAL A 35 -8.21 -1.77 -2.93
CA VAL A 35 -7.68 -1.14 -4.14
C VAL A 35 -8.81 -0.78 -5.08
N SER A 36 -9.13 0.51 -5.19
CA SER A 36 -10.28 1.05 -5.92
C SER A 36 -9.99 1.52 -7.34
N LYS A 37 -8.73 1.48 -7.78
CA LYS A 37 -8.23 2.09 -9.04
C LYS A 37 -9.00 1.76 -10.32
N TYR A 38 -9.69 0.62 -10.37
CA TYR A 38 -10.49 0.19 -11.53
C TYR A 38 -11.99 0.06 -11.22
N SER A 39 -12.41 0.44 -10.01
CA SER A 39 -13.81 0.36 -9.60
C SER A 39 -14.59 1.60 -10.03
N SER A 40 -15.87 1.42 -10.35
CA SER A 40 -16.75 2.56 -10.59
C SER A 40 -17.01 3.34 -9.30
N MET A 41 -17.45 4.59 -9.41
CA MET A 41 -17.81 5.42 -8.26
C MET A 41 -18.96 4.79 -7.46
N GLU A 42 -19.93 4.17 -8.15
CA GLU A 42 -21.05 3.46 -7.53
C GLU A 42 -20.54 2.29 -6.66
N THR A 43 -19.62 1.48 -7.19
CA THR A 43 -19.02 0.36 -6.43
C THR A 43 -18.31 0.87 -5.17
N ILE A 44 -17.60 2.00 -5.26
CA ILE A 44 -16.91 2.58 -4.09
C ILE A 44 -17.95 3.09 -3.07
N LYS A 45 -19.04 3.72 -3.51
CA LYS A 45 -20.12 4.17 -2.63
C LYS A 45 -20.83 3.00 -1.94
N GLU A 46 -21.07 1.91 -2.66
CA GLU A 46 -21.61 0.68 -2.06
C GLU A 46 -20.65 0.09 -1.00
N PHE A 47 -19.35 0.06 -1.28
CA PHE A 47 -18.35 -0.34 -0.29
C PHE A 47 -18.37 0.53 0.96
N LEU A 48 -18.35 1.85 0.79
CA LEU A 48 -18.39 2.81 1.92
C LEU A 48 -19.67 2.68 2.75
N SER A 49 -20.81 2.33 2.11
CA SER A 49 -22.08 2.09 2.81
C SER A 49 -22.08 0.89 3.75
N LEU A 50 -21.10 -0.02 3.61
CA LEU A 50 -20.91 -1.14 4.52
C LEU A 50 -20.31 -0.74 5.87
N ASN A 51 -19.80 0.48 5.99
CA ASN A 51 -19.07 0.98 7.17
C ASN A 51 -17.87 0.09 7.56
N ILE A 52 -17.25 -0.55 6.57
CA ILE A 52 -16.01 -1.29 6.73
C ILE A 52 -14.86 -0.26 6.66
N ASN A 53 -14.16 -0.09 7.78
CA ASN A 53 -13.11 0.92 7.91
C ASN A 53 -11.79 0.41 7.31
N LEU A 54 -11.71 0.31 5.98
CA LEU A 54 -10.48 -0.01 5.26
C LEU A 54 -10.03 1.19 4.41
N PRO A 55 -8.72 1.44 4.32
CA PRO A 55 -8.21 2.47 3.42
C PRO A 55 -8.48 2.11 1.95
N LEU A 56 -8.79 3.13 1.15
CA LEU A 56 -8.92 3.02 -0.31
C LEU A 56 -7.57 3.25 -0.98
N GLY A 57 -7.20 2.36 -1.91
CA GLY A 57 -5.94 2.41 -2.63
C GLY A 57 -6.08 2.93 -4.07
N GLU A 58 -5.41 4.05 -4.40
CA GLU A 58 -5.39 4.64 -5.73
C GLU A 58 -4.00 4.63 -6.36
N SER A 59 -3.96 4.43 -7.70
CA SER A 59 -2.69 4.39 -8.44
C SER A 59 -2.46 5.57 -9.37
N LYS A 60 -3.46 6.43 -9.58
CA LYS A 60 -3.37 7.63 -10.41
C LYS A 60 -3.68 8.86 -9.56
N ALA A 61 -2.77 9.85 -9.56
CA ALA A 61 -2.94 11.08 -8.77
C ALA A 61 -4.23 11.83 -9.11
N GLN A 62 -4.63 11.80 -10.40
CA GLN A 62 -5.87 12.43 -10.85
C GLN A 62 -7.10 11.72 -10.25
N SER A 63 -7.12 10.38 -10.32
CA SER A 63 -8.23 9.59 -9.75
C SER A 63 -8.33 9.76 -8.24
N LEU A 64 -7.19 9.79 -7.53
CA LEU A 64 -7.15 10.07 -6.10
C LEU A 64 -7.80 11.41 -5.79
N ARG A 65 -7.39 12.49 -6.48
CA ARG A 65 -7.95 13.83 -6.29
C ARG A 65 -9.47 13.83 -6.53
N ASP A 66 -9.89 13.40 -7.72
CA ASP A 66 -11.28 13.51 -8.15
C ASP A 66 -12.22 12.70 -7.23
N ARG A 67 -11.78 11.52 -6.81
CA ARG A 67 -12.54 10.66 -5.88
C ARG A 67 -12.56 11.23 -4.47
N ALA A 68 -11.43 11.71 -3.96
CA ALA A 68 -11.39 12.34 -2.64
C ALA A 68 -12.27 13.59 -2.59
N GLU A 69 -12.22 14.47 -3.61
CA GLU A 69 -13.05 15.68 -3.67
C GLU A 69 -14.54 15.37 -3.77
N GLU A 70 -14.94 14.29 -4.42
CA GLU A 70 -16.34 13.88 -4.50
C GLU A 70 -16.82 13.18 -3.22
N LEU A 71 -16.08 12.18 -2.76
CA LEU A 71 -16.52 11.30 -1.67
C LEU A 71 -16.45 11.99 -0.31
N ASN A 72 -15.46 12.83 -0.04
CA ASN A 72 -15.33 13.54 1.24
C ASN A 72 -16.46 14.55 1.50
N LYS A 73 -17.33 14.82 0.51
CA LYS A 73 -18.55 15.62 0.71
C LYS A 73 -19.62 14.86 1.50
N ASN A 74 -19.66 13.55 1.38
CA ASN A 74 -20.74 12.71 1.91
C ASN A 74 -20.26 11.64 2.89
N TYR A 75 -18.96 11.35 2.91
CA TYR A 75 -18.36 10.35 3.77
C TYR A 75 -17.22 10.99 4.57
N ASN A 76 -17.27 10.85 5.87
CA ASN A 76 -16.21 11.32 6.75
C ASN A 76 -15.14 10.25 6.95
N ASN A 77 -13.91 10.69 7.15
CA ASN A 77 -12.79 9.83 7.57
C ASN A 77 -12.41 8.72 6.57
N ILE A 78 -12.55 8.97 5.26
CA ILE A 78 -11.98 8.06 4.27
C ILE A 78 -10.45 8.15 4.34
N ILE A 79 -9.79 7.01 4.55
CA ILE A 79 -8.33 6.90 4.54
C ILE A 79 -7.89 6.57 3.12
N TRP A 80 -6.99 7.39 2.58
CA TRP A 80 -6.49 7.23 1.22
C TRP A 80 -5.04 6.78 1.19
N HIS A 81 -4.78 5.66 0.55
CA HIS A 81 -3.43 5.20 0.24
C HIS A 81 -3.09 5.43 -1.24
N PHE A 82 -1.94 6.02 -1.52
CA PHE A 82 -1.43 6.08 -2.88
C PHE A 82 -0.46 4.92 -3.11
N ILE A 83 -0.75 4.10 -4.13
CA ILE A 83 -0.03 2.84 -4.41
C ILE A 83 0.51 2.75 -5.85
N GLY A 84 0.43 3.83 -6.61
CA GLY A 84 0.86 3.86 -8.01
C GLY A 84 2.19 4.57 -8.21
N ARG A 85 2.75 4.48 -9.42
CA ARG A 85 3.99 5.18 -9.76
C ARG A 85 3.83 6.69 -9.61
N ILE A 86 4.76 7.31 -8.90
CA ILE A 86 4.74 8.74 -8.61
C ILE A 86 5.47 9.50 -9.72
N GLN A 87 4.82 10.50 -10.27
CA GLN A 87 5.44 11.50 -11.15
C GLN A 87 5.66 12.78 -10.34
N SER A 88 6.83 13.39 -10.42
CA SER A 88 7.21 14.56 -9.61
C SER A 88 6.23 15.73 -9.76
N ASN A 89 5.73 15.98 -11.00
CA ASN A 89 4.73 17.03 -11.26
C ASN A 89 3.32 16.75 -10.69
N LYS A 90 3.08 15.52 -10.21
CA LYS A 90 1.81 15.09 -9.60
C LYS A 90 1.87 14.99 -8.07
N VAL A 91 3.05 15.07 -7.46
CA VAL A 91 3.26 14.93 -6.00
C VAL A 91 2.34 15.85 -5.19
N LYS A 92 2.12 17.09 -5.64
CA LYS A 92 1.23 18.05 -4.96
C LYS A 92 -0.21 17.54 -4.75
N TYR A 93 -0.74 16.77 -5.69
CA TYR A 93 -2.08 16.17 -5.56
C TYR A 93 -2.06 14.97 -4.64
N ILE A 94 -0.99 14.15 -4.71
CA ILE A 94 -0.85 12.96 -3.88
C ILE A 94 -0.72 13.37 -2.42
N VAL A 95 0.19 14.27 -2.07
CA VAL A 95 0.41 14.76 -0.70
C VAL A 95 -0.84 15.40 -0.11
N ARG A 96 -1.63 16.11 -0.93
CA ARG A 96 -2.85 16.77 -0.45
C ARG A 96 -3.93 15.80 0.03
N TYR A 97 -4.05 14.64 -0.62
CA TYR A 97 -5.18 13.73 -0.38
C TYR A 97 -4.80 12.38 0.23
N ALA A 98 -3.54 11.93 0.06
CA ALA A 98 -3.12 10.66 0.63
C ALA A 98 -2.75 10.78 2.11
N ASP A 99 -3.22 9.81 2.89
CA ASP A 99 -2.78 9.60 4.27
C ASP A 99 -1.46 8.83 4.28
N LEU A 100 -1.34 7.79 3.44
CA LEU A 100 -0.12 7.00 3.28
C LEU A 100 0.27 6.89 1.80
N ILE A 101 1.52 7.21 1.48
CA ILE A 101 2.10 7.02 0.14
C ILE A 101 2.99 5.79 0.18
N GLN A 102 2.56 4.67 -0.45
CA GLN A 102 3.27 3.40 -0.34
C GLN A 102 4.38 3.19 -1.39
N SER A 103 4.45 4.02 -2.42
CA SER A 103 5.23 3.77 -3.63
C SER A 103 6.39 4.76 -3.82
N VAL A 104 7.05 5.14 -2.73
CA VAL A 104 8.23 6.04 -2.81
C VAL A 104 9.44 5.22 -3.27
N ASP A 105 9.87 5.45 -4.50
CA ASP A 105 10.83 4.63 -5.25
C ASP A 105 12.16 5.34 -5.57
N SER A 106 12.31 6.60 -5.17
CA SER A 106 13.55 7.36 -5.33
C SER A 106 13.70 8.47 -4.28
N ILE A 107 14.93 8.89 -4.03
CA ILE A 107 15.24 9.97 -3.09
C ILE A 107 14.64 11.29 -3.59
N GLU A 108 14.71 11.53 -4.90
CA GLU A 108 14.15 12.73 -5.53
C GLU A 108 12.64 12.82 -5.31
N ILE A 109 11.91 11.70 -5.37
CA ILE A 109 10.48 11.67 -5.07
C ILE A 109 10.23 11.94 -3.58
N ALA A 110 11.01 11.35 -2.68
CA ALA A 110 10.90 11.62 -1.24
C ALA A 110 11.13 13.12 -0.93
N GLU A 111 12.14 13.74 -1.55
CA GLU A 111 12.40 15.18 -1.42
C GLU A 111 11.25 16.05 -1.98
N CYS A 112 10.66 15.64 -3.11
CA CYS A 112 9.48 16.32 -3.66
C CYS A 112 8.27 16.21 -2.70
N ILE A 113 8.04 15.02 -2.11
CA ILE A 113 7.00 14.80 -1.10
C ILE A 113 7.25 15.69 0.11
N ASN A 114 8.48 15.74 0.63
CA ASN A 114 8.86 16.58 1.76
C ASN A 114 8.54 18.07 1.50
N LYS A 115 8.94 18.58 0.32
CA LYS A 115 8.66 19.97 -0.08
C LYS A 115 7.16 20.28 -0.12
N GLU A 116 6.36 19.37 -0.66
CA GLU A 116 4.91 19.55 -0.74
C GLU A 116 4.23 19.36 0.63
N ALA A 117 4.74 18.48 1.50
CA ALA A 117 4.26 18.29 2.86
C ALA A 117 4.46 19.57 3.70
N ILE A 118 5.63 20.22 3.58
CA ILE A 118 5.90 21.54 4.22
C ILE A 118 4.86 22.57 3.77
N LYS A 119 4.59 22.69 2.47
CA LYS A 119 3.58 23.65 1.95
C LYS A 119 2.16 23.37 2.46
N ASN A 120 1.87 22.13 2.79
CA ASN A 120 0.56 21.72 3.32
C ASN A 120 0.53 21.67 4.86
N ASN A 121 1.60 22.11 5.55
CA ASN A 121 1.75 22.09 7.03
C ASN A 121 1.45 20.70 7.62
N LYS A 122 1.95 19.64 6.99
CA LYS A 122 1.76 18.25 7.45
C LYS A 122 3.08 17.48 7.44
N VAL A 123 3.12 16.39 8.18
CA VAL A 123 4.11 15.32 8.01
C VAL A 123 3.44 14.22 7.20
N GLN A 124 4.06 13.79 6.12
CA GLN A 124 3.52 12.77 5.23
C GLN A 124 4.06 11.39 5.58
N ASP A 125 3.17 10.47 5.92
CA ASP A 125 3.53 9.06 6.08
C ASP A 125 3.82 8.41 4.73
N ILE A 126 4.94 7.68 4.66
CA ILE A 126 5.37 7.00 3.43
C ILE A 126 5.83 5.57 3.71
N LEU A 127 5.77 4.72 2.69
CA LEU A 127 6.54 3.48 2.62
C LEU A 127 7.61 3.61 1.53
N LEU A 128 8.78 3.04 1.78
CA LEU A 128 9.84 2.93 0.77
C LEU A 128 9.54 1.71 -0.09
N GLN A 129 9.40 1.92 -1.39
CA GLN A 129 9.20 0.82 -2.34
C GLN A 129 10.54 0.25 -2.77
N PHE A 130 10.74 -1.04 -2.51
CA PHE A 130 11.91 -1.80 -2.99
C PHE A 130 11.57 -2.65 -4.21
N ASN A 131 12.51 -2.73 -5.15
CA ASN A 131 12.44 -3.63 -6.29
C ASN A 131 12.92 -5.02 -5.84
N ILE A 132 11.96 -5.90 -5.53
CA ILE A 132 12.23 -7.26 -5.06
C ILE A 132 12.25 -8.29 -6.19
N SER A 133 11.75 -7.90 -7.38
CA SER A 133 11.60 -8.79 -8.52
C SER A 133 12.79 -8.74 -9.51
N ASN A 134 13.77 -7.86 -9.26
CA ASN A 134 14.90 -7.59 -10.15
C ASN A 134 14.51 -7.24 -11.61
N GLU A 135 13.24 -6.86 -11.86
CA GLU A 135 12.80 -6.36 -13.16
C GLU A 135 13.11 -4.86 -13.25
N GLU A 136 13.94 -4.44 -14.21
CA GLU A 136 14.31 -3.04 -14.44
C GLU A 136 13.08 -2.12 -14.68
N GLN A 137 11.98 -2.69 -15.20
CA GLN A 137 10.75 -1.96 -15.51
C GLN A 137 9.91 -1.63 -14.26
N LYS A 138 10.11 -2.34 -13.16
CA LYS A 138 9.44 -2.07 -11.88
C LYS A 138 10.27 -1.08 -11.09
N GLY A 139 9.68 0.09 -10.80
CA GLY A 139 10.30 1.09 -9.92
C GLY A 139 10.55 0.53 -8.52
N GLY A 140 11.44 1.15 -7.79
CA GLY A 140 11.81 0.78 -6.43
C GLY A 140 13.31 0.94 -6.20
N PHE A 141 13.69 1.12 -4.96
CA PHE A 141 15.08 1.10 -4.55
C PHE A 141 15.67 -0.32 -4.66
N ASN A 142 16.97 -0.44 -4.91
CA ASN A 142 17.64 -1.73 -4.79
C ASN A 142 17.66 -2.16 -3.33
N LEU A 143 17.43 -3.45 -3.08
CA LEU A 143 17.49 -3.98 -1.71
C LEU A 143 18.87 -3.80 -1.06
N SER A 144 19.97 -3.86 -1.83
CA SER A 144 21.34 -3.62 -1.34
C SER A 144 21.53 -2.22 -0.73
N ASP A 145 20.75 -1.25 -1.16
CA ASP A 145 20.93 0.16 -0.81
C ASP A 145 20.07 0.58 0.40
N TYR A 146 19.38 -0.35 1.03
CA TYR A 146 18.35 -0.10 2.05
C TYR A 146 18.82 0.83 3.18
N ASN A 147 20.01 0.64 3.72
CA ASN A 147 20.55 1.47 4.81
C ASN A 147 20.77 2.92 4.36
N MET A 148 21.46 3.11 3.25
CA MET A 148 21.75 4.44 2.69
C MET A 148 20.46 5.20 2.35
N VAL A 149 19.48 4.52 1.74
CA VAL A 149 18.19 5.09 1.37
C VAL A 149 17.40 5.47 2.63
N TYR A 150 17.33 4.57 3.61
CA TYR A 150 16.62 4.81 4.85
C TYR A 150 17.19 6.01 5.61
N ASP A 151 18.51 6.03 5.83
CA ASP A 151 19.18 7.10 6.56
C ASP A 151 19.03 8.47 5.86
N LYS A 152 19.09 8.50 4.54
CA LYS A 152 18.93 9.74 3.77
C LYS A 152 17.52 10.29 3.87
N ILE A 153 16.48 9.43 3.74
CA ILE A 153 15.09 9.86 3.77
C ILE A 153 14.59 10.16 5.19
N LYS A 154 15.07 9.44 6.20
CA LYS A 154 14.75 9.66 7.62
C LYS A 154 15.09 11.08 8.10
N ASN A 155 16.07 11.73 7.47
CA ASN A 155 16.47 13.09 7.81
C ASN A 155 15.59 14.18 7.15
N LEU A 156 14.58 13.82 6.36
CA LEU A 156 13.62 14.79 5.82
C LEU A 156 12.61 15.20 6.89
N SER A 157 12.43 16.51 7.08
CA SER A 157 11.69 17.07 8.22
C SER A 157 10.19 16.80 8.24
N ASN A 158 9.59 16.62 7.05
CA ASN A 158 8.14 16.50 6.89
C ASN A 158 7.72 15.19 6.18
N VAL A 159 8.58 14.17 6.28
CA VAL A 159 8.31 12.81 5.82
C VAL A 159 8.53 11.86 6.98
N ASN A 160 7.65 10.89 7.14
CA ASN A 160 7.74 9.87 8.17
C ASN A 160 7.73 8.48 7.51
N ILE A 161 8.81 7.72 7.66
CA ILE A 161 8.91 6.37 7.11
C ILE A 161 8.14 5.42 8.03
N LYS A 162 7.01 4.90 7.54
CA LYS A 162 6.17 3.93 8.27
C LYS A 162 6.53 2.48 7.97
N GLY A 163 7.36 2.24 6.96
CA GLY A 163 7.75 0.89 6.58
C GLY A 163 8.12 0.76 5.10
N PHE A 164 7.93 -0.45 4.58
CA PHE A 164 8.37 -0.84 3.25
C PHE A 164 7.25 -1.43 2.42
N MET A 165 7.40 -1.34 1.10
CA MET A 165 6.49 -1.93 0.14
C MET A 165 7.27 -2.70 -0.93
N GLY A 166 6.73 -3.86 -1.32
CA GLY A 166 7.22 -4.66 -2.44
C GLY A 166 6.11 -5.17 -3.35
N ILE A 167 6.46 -5.39 -4.61
CA ILE A 167 5.59 -5.99 -5.62
C ILE A 167 6.35 -7.16 -6.26
N SER A 168 5.83 -8.37 -6.07
CA SER A 168 6.40 -9.60 -6.62
C SER A 168 6.31 -9.68 -8.15
N LEU A 169 7.06 -10.60 -8.71
CA LEU A 169 6.89 -11.05 -10.11
C LEU A 169 5.47 -11.56 -10.36
N LYS A 170 5.04 -11.41 -11.61
CA LYS A 170 3.84 -12.10 -12.10
C LYS A 170 4.26 -13.40 -12.78
N VAL A 171 4.55 -14.40 -11.99
CA VAL A 171 4.92 -15.74 -12.46
C VAL A 171 4.07 -16.78 -11.74
N ASP A 172 3.83 -17.90 -12.39
CA ASP A 172 3.15 -19.07 -11.79
C ASP A 172 4.16 -19.96 -11.04
N ASN A 173 4.99 -19.34 -10.19
CA ASN A 173 6.03 -20.01 -9.40
C ASN A 173 6.07 -19.43 -7.99
N ASP A 174 5.35 -20.08 -7.09
CA ASP A 174 5.26 -19.67 -5.68
C ASP A 174 6.63 -19.57 -5.01
N PHE A 175 7.55 -20.43 -5.34
CA PHE A 175 8.90 -20.45 -4.74
C PHE A 175 9.70 -19.16 -5.08
N GLU A 176 9.58 -18.66 -6.31
CA GLU A 176 10.23 -17.41 -6.71
C GLU A 176 9.59 -16.22 -5.98
N ILE A 177 8.26 -16.19 -5.92
CA ILE A 177 7.49 -15.15 -5.22
C ILE A 177 7.83 -15.15 -3.72
N GLU A 178 7.91 -16.32 -3.10
CA GLU A 178 8.27 -16.46 -1.69
C GLU A 178 9.66 -15.89 -1.39
N LYS A 179 10.67 -16.17 -2.23
CA LYS A 179 12.03 -15.60 -2.08
C LYS A 179 12.05 -14.07 -2.15
N GLU A 180 11.24 -13.50 -3.03
CA GLU A 180 11.14 -12.05 -3.14
C GLU A 180 10.55 -11.43 -1.88
N PHE A 181 9.47 -12.00 -1.34
CA PHE A 181 8.87 -11.54 -0.09
C PHE A 181 9.79 -11.74 1.10
N GLU A 182 10.49 -12.87 1.18
CA GLU A 182 11.48 -13.16 2.21
C GLU A 182 12.60 -12.11 2.21
N SER A 183 13.14 -11.77 1.03
CA SER A 183 14.22 -10.79 0.90
C SER A 183 13.85 -9.40 1.41
N LEU A 184 12.61 -8.96 1.17
CA LEU A 184 12.14 -7.68 1.70
C LEU A 184 11.86 -7.75 3.21
N ASN A 185 11.33 -8.87 3.69
CA ASN A 185 11.11 -9.06 5.13
C ASN A 185 12.43 -9.05 5.90
N GLU A 186 13.50 -9.64 5.37
CA GLU A 186 14.84 -9.58 5.99
C GLU A 186 15.34 -8.13 6.16
N VAL A 187 15.12 -7.28 5.15
CA VAL A 187 15.45 -5.86 5.24
C VAL A 187 14.55 -5.15 6.25
N PHE A 188 13.26 -5.46 6.24
CA PHE A 188 12.30 -4.88 7.16
C PHE A 188 12.65 -5.18 8.63
N ILE A 189 12.96 -6.43 8.94
CA ILE A 189 13.33 -6.84 10.32
C ILE A 189 14.55 -6.06 10.83
N LYS A 190 15.53 -5.74 9.97
CA LYS A 190 16.74 -4.99 10.33
C LYS A 190 16.47 -3.52 10.69
N LEU A 191 15.44 -2.91 10.09
CA LEU A 191 15.10 -1.49 10.24
C LEU A 191 13.80 -1.25 11.01
N LYS A 192 13.08 -2.32 11.37
CA LYS A 192 11.81 -2.24 12.10
C LYS A 192 12.01 -1.60 13.47
N ASP A 193 11.22 -0.57 13.75
CA ASP A 193 11.09 0.07 15.06
C ASP A 193 9.63 0.45 15.32
N GLU A 194 9.36 1.28 16.34
CA GLU A 194 8.00 1.73 16.68
C GLU A 194 7.36 2.58 15.56
N ASN A 195 8.15 3.30 14.78
CA ASN A 195 7.68 4.11 13.66
C ASN A 195 7.62 3.32 12.36
N THR A 196 8.65 2.50 12.09
CA THR A 196 8.81 1.70 10.87
C THR A 196 8.24 0.30 11.12
N SER A 197 6.93 0.16 11.05
CA SER A 197 6.20 -1.04 11.47
C SER A 197 5.34 -1.69 10.38
N ILE A 198 5.25 -1.10 9.18
CA ILE A 198 4.42 -1.59 8.07
C ILE A 198 5.26 -2.32 7.04
N LEU A 199 4.87 -3.57 6.74
CA LEU A 199 5.39 -4.34 5.62
C LEU A 199 4.26 -4.64 4.64
N SER A 200 4.16 -3.81 3.59
CA SER A 200 3.11 -3.89 2.59
C SER A 200 3.54 -4.76 1.41
N MET A 201 3.11 -6.00 1.40
CA MET A 201 3.37 -6.99 0.34
C MET A 201 2.11 -7.80 0.06
N GLY A 202 2.01 -8.33 -1.15
CA GLY A 202 0.92 -9.21 -1.55
C GLY A 202 -0.31 -8.45 -2.08
N MET A 203 -0.88 -9.07 -3.10
CA MET A 203 -2.09 -8.64 -3.81
C MET A 203 -3.08 -9.81 -3.86
N THR A 204 -4.17 -9.68 -4.61
CA THR A 204 -5.25 -10.68 -4.71
C THR A 204 -4.76 -12.12 -4.93
N ASN A 205 -3.71 -12.32 -5.72
CA ASN A 205 -3.26 -13.65 -6.11
C ASN A 205 -2.17 -14.24 -5.21
N ASP A 206 -1.40 -13.39 -4.52
CA ASP A 206 -0.17 -13.80 -3.82
C ASP A 206 -0.12 -13.35 -2.34
N TYR A 207 -1.22 -12.74 -1.81
CA TYR A 207 -1.24 -12.26 -0.42
C TYR A 207 -1.02 -13.38 0.60
N HIS A 208 -1.43 -14.62 0.29
CA HIS A 208 -1.24 -15.76 1.17
C HIS A 208 0.25 -16.10 1.36
N LEU A 209 1.07 -15.96 0.31
CA LEU A 209 2.53 -16.09 0.38
C LEU A 209 3.14 -14.90 1.12
N ALA A 210 2.67 -13.68 0.83
CA ALA A 210 3.15 -12.49 1.52
C ALA A 210 2.91 -12.54 3.04
N ILE A 211 1.74 -12.99 3.49
CA ILE A 211 1.41 -13.18 4.91
C ILE A 211 2.35 -14.20 5.55
N LYS A 212 2.60 -15.33 4.89
CA LYS A 212 3.58 -16.35 5.33
C LYS A 212 4.96 -15.75 5.58
N HIS A 213 5.38 -14.77 4.75
CA HIS A 213 6.67 -14.09 4.82
C HIS A 213 6.63 -12.73 5.54
N GLY A 214 5.68 -12.55 6.46
CA GLY A 214 5.71 -11.44 7.42
C GLY A 214 4.97 -10.18 7.01
N ALA A 215 4.25 -10.15 5.87
CA ALA A 215 3.41 -9.01 5.52
C ALA A 215 2.36 -8.74 6.61
N ASN A 216 2.22 -7.48 7.00
CA ASN A 216 1.15 -7.02 7.88
C ASN A 216 0.20 -6.02 7.21
N MET A 217 0.44 -5.71 5.92
CA MET A 217 -0.47 -4.96 5.07
C MET A 217 -0.53 -5.61 3.68
N ILE A 218 -1.74 -5.89 3.18
CA ILE A 218 -2.00 -6.46 1.86
C ILE A 218 -2.89 -5.54 1.03
N ARG A 219 -2.80 -5.66 -0.31
CA ARG A 219 -3.52 -4.77 -1.24
C ARG A 219 -4.44 -5.57 -2.14
N ILE A 220 -5.74 -5.56 -1.84
CA ILE A 220 -6.74 -6.38 -2.54
C ILE A 220 -7.58 -5.51 -3.47
N GLY A 221 -7.55 -5.84 -4.76
CA GLY A 221 -8.29 -5.12 -5.81
C GLY A 221 -9.39 -5.97 -6.43
N SER A 222 -9.05 -6.75 -7.45
CA SER A 222 -10.00 -7.59 -8.21
C SER A 222 -10.75 -8.61 -7.35
N GLY A 223 -10.08 -9.13 -6.32
CA GLY A 223 -10.69 -10.06 -5.36
C GLY A 223 -11.76 -9.41 -4.46
N PHE A 224 -11.87 -8.09 -4.43
CA PHE A 224 -12.73 -7.37 -3.51
C PHE A 224 -13.71 -6.42 -4.23
N LEU A 225 -13.20 -5.33 -4.84
CA LEU A 225 -14.02 -4.32 -5.49
C LEU A 225 -14.27 -4.60 -6.99
N GLY A 226 -13.63 -5.62 -7.54
CA GLY A 226 -13.77 -6.00 -8.94
C GLY A 226 -13.11 -5.05 -9.93
N TYR A 227 -13.29 -5.39 -11.21
CA TYR A 227 -13.01 -4.48 -12.33
C TYR A 227 -14.36 -4.03 -12.89
N SER A 228 -14.52 -2.73 -13.11
CA SER A 228 -15.67 -2.15 -13.83
C SER A 228 -15.27 -1.86 -15.27
#